data_dd2090bf7969448c4e8330245247edde
#
_entry.id   dd2090bf7969448c4e8330245247edde
#
_cell.length_a   1.000
_cell.length_b   1.000
_cell.length_c   1.000
_cell.angle_alpha   90.00
_cell.angle_beta   90.00
_cell.angle_gamma   90.00
#
_symmetry.space_group_name_H-M   'P 1'
#
loop_
_entity.id
_entity.type
_entity.pdbx_description
1 polymer ?
#
loop_
_entity_poly.entity_id
_entity_poly.type
_entity_poly.pdbx_seq_one_letter_code
_entity_poly.pdbx_strand_id
1 'polypeptide(L)'
;QVFSWADSFCSHMVLGKAPKIAPHSEEIPLYLNAPIAKKIDIKAYIGQPLIKEDGTLFGTLCAIDPNPQSEALLLEEELINLLGQILSYILQVELRENEQKRQKELFEAEALSDSLTGLFNRRGWDQLLALEEARCKRYGHPAAIFIFDLNNLKTVNDQLGHFIGDELIKNTASLLKKCVRNNDIVARLGGDEFAI
;
A
#
# COMPACT_ATOMS: atom_id res chain seq x y z
N GLN A 1 -3.46 12.98 -20.12
CA GLN A 1 -4.29 14.16 -19.76
C GLN A 1 -5.09 13.82 -18.52
N VAL A 2 -5.15 14.75 -17.56
CA VAL A 2 -5.95 14.61 -16.34
C VAL A 2 -7.21 15.43 -16.53
N PHE A 3 -8.37 14.81 -16.33
CA PHE A 3 -9.68 15.46 -16.39
C PHE A 3 -10.32 15.45 -15.01
N SER A 4 -11.11 16.48 -14.69
CA SER A 4 -11.96 16.46 -13.51
C SER A 4 -13.02 15.36 -13.64
N TRP A 5 -13.24 14.61 -12.56
CA TRP A 5 -14.32 13.62 -12.51
C TRP A 5 -15.68 14.21 -12.90
N ALA A 6 -16.00 15.37 -12.37
CA ALA A 6 -17.27 16.05 -12.62
C ALA A 6 -17.50 16.40 -14.09
N ASP A 7 -16.43 16.53 -14.88
CA ASP A 7 -16.47 16.91 -16.28
C ASP A 7 -16.64 15.70 -17.23
N SER A 8 -16.65 14.48 -16.67
CA SER A 8 -16.64 13.24 -17.45
C SER A 8 -18.03 12.66 -17.70
N PHE A 9 -18.17 11.86 -18.76
CA PHE A 9 -19.37 11.06 -19.03
C PHE A 9 -19.64 10.09 -17.87
N CYS A 10 -18.57 9.54 -17.29
CA CYS A 10 -18.63 8.58 -16.19
C CYS A 10 -19.36 9.16 -14.97
N SER A 11 -19.18 10.44 -14.65
CA SER A 11 -19.85 11.07 -13.53
C SER A 11 -21.38 11.12 -13.71
N HIS A 12 -21.84 11.42 -14.90
CA HIS A 12 -23.28 11.43 -15.22
C HIS A 12 -23.88 10.03 -15.18
N MET A 13 -23.15 9.05 -15.72
CA MET A 13 -23.54 7.65 -15.74
C MET A 13 -23.65 7.06 -14.32
N VAL A 14 -22.66 7.27 -13.49
CA VAL A 14 -22.63 6.74 -12.10
C VAL A 14 -23.75 7.34 -11.27
N LEU A 15 -24.10 8.61 -11.49
CA LEU A 15 -25.21 9.27 -10.83
C LEU A 15 -26.59 8.82 -11.37
N GLY A 16 -26.66 7.91 -12.35
CA GLY A 16 -27.89 7.46 -12.97
C GLY A 16 -28.60 8.53 -13.82
N LYS A 17 -27.92 9.61 -14.18
CA LYS A 17 -28.46 10.72 -14.97
C LYS A 17 -28.34 10.51 -16.46
N ALA A 18 -27.46 9.63 -16.90
CA ALA A 18 -27.22 9.29 -18.29
C ALA A 18 -27.01 7.79 -18.45
N PRO A 19 -27.27 7.20 -19.62
CA PRO A 19 -27.18 5.75 -19.84
C PRO A 19 -25.73 5.24 -19.77
N LYS A 20 -25.59 3.96 -19.43
CA LYS A 20 -24.30 3.28 -19.41
C LYS A 20 -23.78 3.00 -20.82
N ILE A 21 -24.66 2.81 -21.77
CA ILE A 21 -24.38 2.50 -23.17
C ILE A 21 -25.04 3.58 -24.00
N ALA A 22 -24.26 4.25 -24.83
CA ALA A 22 -24.68 5.33 -25.68
C ALA A 22 -24.02 5.16 -27.08
N PRO A 23 -24.66 4.43 -28.00
CA PRO A 23 -24.16 4.29 -29.37
C PRO A 23 -24.02 5.62 -30.10
N HIS A 24 -24.87 6.59 -29.74
CA HIS A 24 -24.92 7.97 -30.27
C HIS A 24 -24.88 8.95 -29.10
N SER A 25 -23.70 9.12 -28.46
CA SER A 25 -23.58 9.94 -27.24
C SER A 25 -23.83 11.43 -27.52
N GLU A 26 -23.66 11.89 -28.74
CA GLU A 26 -23.98 13.25 -29.19
C GLU A 26 -25.49 13.57 -29.15
N GLU A 27 -26.35 12.56 -29.16
CA GLU A 27 -27.83 12.74 -29.06
C GLU A 27 -28.28 12.87 -27.58
N ILE A 28 -27.39 12.60 -26.64
CA ILE A 28 -27.67 12.67 -25.20
C ILE A 28 -27.25 14.05 -24.66
N PRO A 29 -28.18 14.93 -24.27
CA PRO A 29 -27.85 16.31 -23.87
C PRO A 29 -26.81 16.43 -22.75
N LEU A 30 -26.79 15.49 -21.79
CA LEU A 30 -25.83 15.48 -20.70
C LEU A 30 -24.41 15.13 -21.19
N TYR A 31 -24.29 14.24 -22.15
CA TYR A 31 -22.98 13.89 -22.74
C TYR A 31 -22.52 14.96 -23.71
N LEU A 32 -23.39 15.44 -24.58
CA LEU A 32 -23.07 16.52 -25.52
C LEU A 32 -22.55 17.79 -24.82
N ASN A 33 -23.13 18.13 -23.66
CA ASN A 33 -22.75 19.32 -22.90
C ASN A 33 -21.63 19.08 -21.88
N ALA A 34 -21.18 17.84 -21.68
CA ALA A 34 -20.10 17.55 -20.76
C ALA A 34 -18.79 18.20 -21.21
N PRO A 35 -18.01 18.82 -20.31
CA PRO A 35 -16.77 19.52 -20.67
C PRO A 35 -15.76 18.63 -21.41
N ILE A 36 -15.75 17.34 -21.15
CA ILE A 36 -14.86 16.38 -21.83
C ILE A 36 -15.19 16.24 -23.31
N ALA A 37 -16.47 16.32 -23.73
CA ALA A 37 -16.89 16.24 -25.12
C ALA A 37 -16.31 17.38 -26.00
N LYS A 38 -15.95 18.51 -25.37
CA LYS A 38 -15.29 19.64 -26.06
C LYS A 38 -13.80 19.42 -26.26
N LYS A 39 -13.21 18.43 -25.58
CA LYS A 39 -11.77 18.16 -25.58
C LYS A 39 -11.40 16.89 -26.35
N ILE A 40 -12.31 15.92 -26.36
CA ILE A 40 -12.17 14.64 -27.02
C ILE A 40 -13.45 14.41 -27.84
N ASP A 41 -13.30 14.01 -29.09
CA ASP A 41 -14.43 13.63 -29.94
C ASP A 41 -14.92 12.24 -29.48
N ILE A 42 -16.10 12.22 -28.85
CA ILE A 42 -16.73 11.02 -28.32
C ILE A 42 -18.14 10.95 -28.87
N LYS A 43 -18.39 10.00 -29.75
CA LYS A 43 -19.72 9.77 -30.37
C LYS A 43 -20.36 8.46 -29.96
N ALA A 44 -19.57 7.52 -29.41
CA ALA A 44 -20.11 6.37 -28.71
C ALA A 44 -19.42 6.19 -27.36
N TYR A 45 -20.18 5.73 -26.39
CA TYR A 45 -19.72 5.56 -25.01
C TYR A 45 -20.31 4.31 -24.38
N ILE A 46 -19.47 3.57 -23.68
CA ILE A 46 -19.86 2.54 -22.72
C ILE A 46 -19.19 2.87 -21.40
N GLY A 47 -19.95 2.87 -20.31
CA GLY A 47 -19.44 3.06 -18.96
C GLY A 47 -19.95 2.00 -18.02
N GLN A 48 -19.05 1.39 -17.24
CA GLN A 48 -19.38 0.40 -16.24
C GLN A 48 -18.77 0.79 -14.90
N PRO A 49 -19.60 0.99 -13.86
CA PRO A 49 -19.07 1.26 -12.53
C PRO A 49 -18.40 0.02 -11.96
N LEU A 50 -17.24 0.19 -11.32
CA LEU A 50 -16.55 -0.82 -10.54
C LEU A 50 -16.83 -0.52 -9.06
N ILE A 51 -17.47 -1.45 -8.38
CA ILE A 51 -17.99 -1.26 -7.02
C ILE A 51 -17.17 -2.11 -6.05
N LYS A 52 -16.80 -1.53 -4.90
CA LYS A 52 -16.16 -2.24 -3.80
C LYS A 52 -17.15 -3.09 -3.01
N GLU A 53 -16.64 -3.93 -2.11
CA GLU A 53 -17.44 -4.81 -1.25
C GLU A 53 -18.40 -4.02 -0.33
N ASP A 54 -17.99 -2.84 0.11
CA ASP A 54 -18.78 -1.93 0.93
C ASP A 54 -19.86 -1.13 0.14
N GLY A 55 -20.01 -1.43 -1.17
CA GLY A 55 -20.93 -0.73 -2.06
C GLY A 55 -20.43 0.62 -2.57
N THR A 56 -19.25 1.06 -2.15
CA THR A 56 -18.68 2.34 -2.63
C THR A 56 -18.08 2.19 -4.03
N LEU A 57 -18.10 3.28 -4.79
CA LEU A 57 -17.49 3.33 -6.10
C LEU A 57 -15.96 3.29 -5.98
N PHE A 58 -15.32 2.32 -6.62
CA PHE A 58 -13.87 2.31 -6.82
C PHE A 58 -13.47 3.20 -8.01
N GLY A 59 -14.19 3.07 -9.11
CA GLY A 59 -13.92 3.77 -10.35
C GLY A 59 -14.89 3.33 -11.43
N THR A 60 -14.55 3.66 -12.67
CA THR A 60 -15.34 3.24 -13.86
C THR A 60 -14.40 2.67 -14.91
N LEU A 61 -14.84 1.59 -15.54
CA LEU A 61 -14.30 1.16 -16.81
C LEU A 61 -15.14 1.81 -17.92
N CYS A 62 -14.50 2.45 -18.88
CA CYS A 62 -15.22 3.02 -20.01
C CYS A 62 -14.51 2.75 -21.32
N ALA A 63 -15.32 2.60 -22.36
CA ALA A 63 -14.90 2.61 -23.75
C ALA A 63 -15.51 3.82 -24.46
N ILE A 64 -14.73 4.45 -25.34
CA ILE A 64 -15.15 5.61 -26.13
C ILE A 64 -14.76 5.39 -27.60
N ASP A 65 -15.59 5.87 -28.53
CA ASP A 65 -15.29 5.84 -29.94
C ASP A 65 -15.61 7.22 -30.56
N PRO A 66 -14.75 7.75 -31.44
CA PRO A 66 -15.03 8.98 -32.15
C PRO A 66 -16.08 8.81 -33.26
N ASN A 67 -16.53 7.60 -33.59
CA ASN A 67 -17.58 7.32 -34.52
C ASN A 67 -18.83 6.78 -33.82
N PRO A 68 -20.03 7.13 -34.25
CA PRO A 68 -21.25 6.51 -33.75
C PRO A 68 -21.21 4.99 -33.97
N GLN A 69 -21.85 4.24 -33.10
CA GLN A 69 -21.91 2.79 -33.16
C GLN A 69 -23.33 2.31 -33.45
N SER A 70 -23.47 1.03 -33.84
CA SER A 70 -24.77 0.42 -34.09
C SER A 70 -25.63 0.35 -32.84
N GLU A 71 -26.94 0.58 -32.98
CA GLU A 71 -27.95 0.37 -31.92
C GLU A 71 -27.94 -1.08 -31.37
N ALA A 72 -27.41 -2.05 -32.13
CA ALA A 72 -27.23 -3.42 -31.67
C ALA A 72 -26.37 -3.50 -30.40
N LEU A 73 -25.55 -2.47 -30.14
CA LEU A 73 -24.74 -2.37 -28.89
C LEU A 73 -25.62 -2.35 -27.64
N LEU A 74 -26.85 -1.85 -27.73
CA LEU A 74 -27.79 -1.85 -26.59
C LEU A 74 -28.26 -3.27 -26.21
N LEU A 75 -28.23 -4.21 -27.17
CA LEU A 75 -28.58 -5.62 -26.89
C LEU A 75 -27.52 -6.35 -26.06
N GLU A 76 -26.30 -5.79 -25.97
CA GLU A 76 -25.18 -6.35 -25.21
C GLU A 76 -25.15 -5.86 -23.76
N GLU A 77 -26.17 -5.16 -23.28
CA GLU A 77 -26.19 -4.57 -21.93
C GLU A 77 -25.98 -5.63 -20.82
N GLU A 78 -26.61 -6.79 -20.97
CA GLU A 78 -26.48 -7.88 -19.98
C GLU A 78 -25.03 -8.40 -19.93
N LEU A 79 -24.40 -8.59 -21.09
CA LEU A 79 -23.01 -9.02 -21.19
C LEU A 79 -22.06 -7.98 -20.56
N ILE A 80 -22.27 -6.71 -20.87
CA ILE A 80 -21.45 -5.61 -20.33
C ILE A 80 -21.61 -5.50 -18.81
N ASN A 81 -22.82 -5.65 -18.31
CA ASN A 81 -23.06 -5.67 -16.85
C ASN A 81 -22.37 -6.88 -16.18
N LEU A 82 -22.45 -8.08 -16.78
CA LEU A 82 -21.77 -9.27 -16.26
C LEU A 82 -20.26 -9.08 -16.24
N LEU A 83 -19.66 -8.57 -17.30
CA LEU A 83 -18.23 -8.25 -17.35
C LEU A 83 -17.83 -7.24 -16.25
N GLY A 84 -18.63 -6.21 -16.02
CA GLY A 84 -18.42 -5.25 -14.95
C GLY A 84 -18.47 -5.88 -13.55
N GLN A 85 -19.40 -6.83 -13.32
CA GLN A 85 -19.47 -7.57 -12.06
C GLN A 85 -18.24 -8.45 -11.85
N ILE A 86 -17.79 -9.17 -12.89
CA ILE A 86 -16.58 -9.99 -12.85
C ILE A 86 -15.35 -9.13 -12.55
N LEU A 87 -15.20 -7.99 -13.23
CA LEU A 87 -14.08 -7.07 -13.00
C LEU A 87 -14.12 -6.46 -11.60
N SER A 88 -15.30 -6.12 -11.10
CA SER A 88 -15.47 -5.64 -9.71
C SER A 88 -15.06 -6.72 -8.71
N TYR A 89 -15.42 -7.99 -8.94
CA TYR A 89 -15.03 -9.11 -8.10
C TYR A 89 -13.51 -9.34 -8.11
N ILE A 90 -12.89 -9.37 -9.29
CA ILE A 90 -11.43 -9.52 -9.42
C ILE A 90 -10.72 -8.39 -8.68
N LEU A 91 -11.16 -7.14 -8.85
CA LEU A 91 -10.62 -5.99 -8.14
C LEU A 91 -10.72 -6.14 -6.62
N GLN A 92 -11.86 -6.61 -6.11
CA GLN A 92 -12.06 -6.83 -4.67
C GLN A 92 -11.08 -7.87 -4.13
N VAL A 93 -10.88 -8.98 -4.84
CA VAL A 93 -9.92 -10.02 -4.45
C VAL A 93 -8.52 -9.44 -4.37
N GLU A 94 -8.08 -8.71 -5.38
CA GLU A 94 -6.75 -8.12 -5.45
C GLU A 94 -6.51 -7.06 -4.36
N LEU A 95 -7.50 -6.21 -4.08
CA LEU A 95 -7.42 -5.23 -2.99
C LEU A 95 -7.32 -5.92 -1.62
N ARG A 96 -8.06 -7.02 -1.40
CA ARG A 96 -8.02 -7.80 -0.17
C ARG A 96 -6.66 -8.49 0.01
N GLU A 97 -6.13 -9.12 -1.04
CA GLU A 97 -4.81 -9.75 -0.99
C GLU A 97 -3.69 -8.74 -0.69
N ASN A 98 -3.72 -7.58 -1.33
CA ASN A 98 -2.76 -6.51 -1.09
C ASN A 98 -2.82 -5.98 0.36
N GLU A 99 -4.02 -5.81 0.91
CA GLU A 99 -4.17 -5.39 2.31
C GLU A 99 -3.69 -6.46 3.29
N GLN A 100 -4.00 -7.75 3.05
CA GLN A 100 -3.49 -8.85 3.86
C GLN A 100 -1.97 -8.94 3.82
N LYS A 101 -1.37 -8.78 2.64
CA LYS A 101 0.09 -8.74 2.48
C LYS A 101 0.70 -7.59 3.27
N ARG A 102 0.12 -6.39 3.15
CA ARG A 102 0.57 -5.20 3.90
C ARG A 102 0.50 -5.41 5.41
N GLN A 103 -0.60 -5.98 5.90
CA GLN A 103 -0.76 -6.28 7.33
C GLN A 103 0.26 -7.32 7.80
N LYS A 104 0.48 -8.38 7.01
CA LYS A 104 1.49 -9.38 7.32
C LYS A 104 2.90 -8.77 7.41
N GLU A 105 3.28 -7.91 6.46
CA GLU A 105 4.57 -7.21 6.48
C GLU A 105 4.72 -6.32 7.73
N LEU A 106 3.65 -5.64 8.15
CA LEU A 106 3.65 -4.84 9.39
C LEU A 106 3.83 -5.72 10.64
N PHE A 107 3.09 -6.84 10.75
CA PHE A 107 3.23 -7.76 11.86
C PHE A 107 4.62 -8.40 11.92
N GLU A 108 5.20 -8.76 10.77
CA GLU A 108 6.56 -9.29 10.70
C GLU A 108 7.59 -8.25 11.15
N ALA A 109 7.46 -6.99 10.72
CA ALA A 109 8.32 -5.90 11.16
C ALA A 109 8.22 -5.64 12.67
N GLU A 110 7.00 -5.61 13.23
CA GLU A 110 6.78 -5.47 14.67
C GLU A 110 7.35 -6.67 15.46
N ALA A 111 7.16 -7.91 14.96
CA ALA A 111 7.66 -9.12 15.60
C ALA A 111 9.18 -9.20 15.65
N LEU A 112 9.90 -8.46 14.81
CA LEU A 112 11.36 -8.42 14.73
C LEU A 112 11.97 -7.17 15.38
N SER A 113 11.14 -6.23 15.87
CA SER A 113 11.58 -4.97 16.45
C SER A 113 11.41 -4.97 17.99
N ASP A 114 12.28 -4.25 18.66
CA ASP A 114 12.14 -3.91 20.08
C ASP A 114 11.25 -2.66 20.21
N SER A 115 10.17 -2.78 20.96
CA SER A 115 9.15 -1.73 21.09
C SER A 115 9.65 -0.44 21.75
N LEU A 116 10.70 -0.52 22.59
CA LEU A 116 11.23 0.64 23.30
C LEU A 116 12.20 1.45 22.43
N THR A 117 13.03 0.76 21.65
CA THR A 117 14.16 1.37 20.92
C THR A 117 13.94 1.47 19.41
N GLY A 118 13.02 0.67 18.83
CA GLY A 118 12.85 0.53 17.40
C GLY A 118 14.02 -0.14 16.68
N LEU A 119 14.96 -0.72 17.42
CA LEU A 119 16.01 -1.60 16.88
C LEU A 119 15.45 -3.00 16.62
N PHE A 120 16.23 -3.88 15.98
CA PHE A 120 15.87 -5.29 15.97
C PHE A 120 15.85 -5.86 17.38
N ASN A 121 14.88 -6.71 17.68
CA ASN A 121 14.86 -7.50 18.90
C ASN A 121 15.73 -8.75 18.75
N ARG A 122 15.86 -9.58 19.80
CA ARG A 122 16.64 -10.83 19.76
C ARG A 122 16.24 -11.73 18.59
N ARG A 123 14.94 -11.89 18.32
CA ARG A 123 14.47 -12.70 17.20
C ARG A 123 14.89 -12.14 15.84
N GLY A 124 14.79 -10.82 15.67
CA GLY A 124 15.27 -10.13 14.47
C GLY A 124 16.78 -10.28 14.29
N TRP A 125 17.54 -10.15 15.39
CA TRP A 125 18.98 -10.40 15.39
C TRP A 125 19.33 -11.81 14.91
N ASP A 126 18.73 -12.85 15.54
CA ASP A 126 19.06 -14.24 15.21
C ASP A 126 18.79 -14.57 13.74
N GLN A 127 17.69 -14.06 13.18
CA GLN A 127 17.35 -14.25 11.76
C GLN A 127 18.35 -13.55 10.82
N LEU A 128 18.67 -12.30 11.10
CA LEU A 128 19.58 -11.50 10.26
C LEU A 128 21.01 -12.00 10.36
N LEU A 129 21.45 -12.42 11.53
CA LEU A 129 22.76 -13.02 11.75
C LEU A 129 22.94 -14.28 10.92
N ALA A 130 21.94 -15.17 10.90
CA ALA A 130 22.00 -16.40 10.10
C ALA A 130 22.11 -16.10 8.58
N LEU A 131 21.38 -15.06 8.11
CA LEU A 131 21.48 -14.63 6.71
C LEU A 131 22.86 -14.04 6.39
N GLU A 132 23.43 -13.24 7.29
CA GLU A 132 24.75 -12.64 7.08
C GLU A 132 25.86 -13.69 7.17
N GLU A 133 25.75 -14.68 8.05
CA GLU A 133 26.66 -15.81 8.11
C GLU A 133 26.68 -16.59 6.78
N ALA A 134 25.51 -16.88 6.22
CA ALA A 134 25.38 -17.55 4.93
C ALA A 134 26.00 -16.71 3.79
N ARG A 135 25.82 -15.38 3.84
CA ARG A 135 26.42 -14.43 2.90
C ARG A 135 27.93 -14.38 2.99
N CYS A 136 28.47 -14.30 4.20
CA CYS A 136 29.92 -14.35 4.44
C CYS A 136 30.55 -15.64 3.91
N LYS A 137 29.92 -16.78 4.18
CA LYS A 137 30.37 -18.09 3.64
C LYS A 137 30.37 -18.13 2.12
N ARG A 138 29.34 -17.54 1.48
CA ARG A 138 29.19 -17.56 0.02
C ARG A 138 30.18 -16.64 -0.71
N TYR A 139 30.43 -15.46 -0.17
CA TYR A 139 31.19 -14.41 -0.87
C TYR A 139 32.58 -14.17 -0.28
N GLY A 140 32.91 -14.81 0.86
CA GLY A 140 34.20 -14.65 1.52
C GLY A 140 34.45 -13.31 2.18
N HIS A 141 33.37 -12.52 2.43
CA HIS A 141 33.48 -11.24 3.13
C HIS A 141 33.53 -11.46 4.64
N PRO A 142 34.45 -10.79 5.37
CA PRO A 142 34.48 -10.87 6.83
C PRO A 142 33.35 -10.05 7.42
N ALA A 143 32.75 -10.54 8.52
CA ALA A 143 31.88 -9.79 9.40
C ALA A 143 32.42 -9.83 10.82
N ALA A 144 32.05 -8.84 11.64
CA ALA A 144 32.36 -8.77 13.06
C ALA A 144 31.07 -8.60 13.86
N ILE A 145 31.04 -9.20 15.04
CA ILE A 145 29.93 -9.08 15.98
C ILE A 145 30.45 -8.36 17.22
N PHE A 146 29.72 -7.33 17.64
CA PHE A 146 29.98 -6.62 18.89
C PHE A 146 28.78 -6.79 19.81
N ILE A 147 29.00 -7.13 21.05
CA ILE A 147 27.99 -7.19 22.11
C ILE A 147 28.32 -6.12 23.13
N PHE A 148 27.32 -5.33 23.50
CA PHE A 148 27.43 -4.24 24.46
C PHE A 148 26.44 -4.48 25.58
N ASP A 149 26.84 -4.12 26.78
CA ASP A 149 26.02 -4.14 27.98
C ASP A 149 26.02 -2.76 28.62
N LEU A 150 24.86 -2.25 29.05
CA LEU A 150 24.75 -0.97 29.74
C LEU A 150 25.06 -1.14 31.22
N ASN A 151 26.25 -0.72 31.61
CA ASN A 151 26.65 -0.76 33.00
C ASN A 151 25.69 0.00 33.94
N ASN A 152 25.34 -0.63 35.05
CA ASN A 152 24.57 -0.04 36.14
C ASN A 152 23.13 0.40 35.80
N LEU A 153 22.51 -0.13 34.75
CA LEU A 153 21.09 0.18 34.40
C LEU A 153 20.16 -0.08 35.60
N LYS A 154 20.39 -1.19 36.33
CA LYS A 154 19.62 -1.51 37.54
C LYS A 154 19.75 -0.41 38.59
N THR A 155 20.95 0.09 38.85
CA THR A 155 21.17 1.18 39.80
C THR A 155 20.47 2.47 39.39
N VAL A 156 20.49 2.79 38.11
CA VAL A 156 19.74 3.94 37.51
C VAL A 156 18.24 3.76 37.76
N ASN A 157 17.70 2.57 37.47
CA ASN A 157 16.27 2.28 37.68
C ASN A 157 15.88 2.39 39.17
N ASP A 158 16.72 1.84 40.08
CA ASP A 158 16.45 1.84 41.53
C ASP A 158 16.52 3.25 42.13
N GLN A 159 17.40 4.10 41.63
CA GLN A 159 17.60 5.47 42.16
C GLN A 159 16.75 6.53 41.48
N LEU A 160 16.54 6.45 40.15
CA LEU A 160 15.92 7.48 39.31
C LEU A 160 14.62 7.04 38.68
N GLY A 161 14.24 5.79 38.86
CA GLY A 161 13.02 5.20 38.30
C GLY A 161 13.18 4.68 36.87
N HIS A 162 12.29 3.75 36.50
CA HIS A 162 12.31 3.07 35.19
C HIS A 162 12.21 4.03 34.00
N PHE A 163 11.53 5.17 34.14
CA PHE A 163 11.45 6.16 33.08
C PHE A 163 12.81 6.68 32.62
N ILE A 164 13.70 6.97 33.60
CA ILE A 164 15.08 7.43 33.32
C ILE A 164 15.92 6.30 32.71
N GLY A 165 15.73 5.06 33.18
CA GLY A 165 16.37 3.89 32.59
C GLY A 165 15.93 3.66 31.12
N ASP A 166 14.66 3.80 30.84
CA ASP A 166 14.12 3.69 29.47
C ASP A 166 14.70 4.78 28.55
N GLU A 167 14.83 6.01 29.03
CA GLU A 167 15.48 7.09 28.27
C GLU A 167 16.97 6.81 28.03
N LEU A 168 17.68 6.24 29.01
CA LEU A 168 19.07 5.80 28.82
C LEU A 168 19.19 4.75 27.73
N ILE A 169 18.28 3.75 27.70
CA ILE A 169 18.22 2.70 26.69
C ILE A 169 17.94 3.30 25.31
N LYS A 170 16.94 4.20 25.18
CA LYS A 170 16.61 4.86 23.91
C LYS A 170 17.76 5.71 23.37
N ASN A 171 18.43 6.46 24.26
CA ASN A 171 19.57 7.29 23.90
C ASN A 171 20.74 6.43 23.41
N THR A 172 21.01 5.31 24.09
CA THR A 172 22.04 4.34 23.67
C THR A 172 21.71 3.76 22.29
N ALA A 173 20.48 3.32 22.08
CA ALA A 173 20.04 2.81 20.79
C ALA A 173 20.23 3.83 19.66
N SER A 174 19.86 5.09 19.93
CA SER A 174 20.05 6.19 18.99
C SER A 174 21.52 6.46 18.68
N LEU A 175 22.37 6.39 19.69
CA LEU A 175 23.82 6.58 19.54
C LEU A 175 24.42 5.45 18.70
N LEU A 176 24.14 4.20 19.05
CA LEU A 176 24.63 3.03 18.30
C LEU A 176 24.25 3.12 16.82
N LYS A 177 22.98 3.48 16.53
CA LYS A 177 22.50 3.64 15.16
C LYS A 177 23.23 4.72 14.36
N LYS A 178 23.73 5.77 15.02
CA LYS A 178 24.52 6.84 14.40
C LYS A 178 25.99 6.45 14.17
N CYS A 179 26.51 5.50 14.95
CA CYS A 179 27.91 5.08 14.88
C CYS A 179 28.17 3.98 13.84
N VAL A 180 27.11 3.38 13.28
CA VAL A 180 27.20 2.29 12.32
C VAL A 180 26.77 2.73 10.91
N ARG A 181 27.06 1.91 9.91
CA ARG A 181 26.61 2.11 8.53
C ARG A 181 25.15 1.70 8.37
N ASN A 182 24.50 2.20 7.32
CA ASN A 182 23.09 1.85 7.04
C ASN A 182 22.85 0.34 6.84
N ASN A 183 23.86 -0.40 6.44
CA ASN A 183 23.76 -1.84 6.19
C ASN A 183 24.15 -2.69 7.41
N ASP A 184 24.64 -2.06 8.47
CA ASP A 184 24.99 -2.79 9.71
C ASP A 184 23.72 -3.06 10.52
N ILE A 185 23.67 -4.24 11.11
CA ILE A 185 22.51 -4.71 11.88
C ILE A 185 22.72 -4.27 13.33
N VAL A 186 21.77 -3.52 13.88
CA VAL A 186 21.78 -3.10 15.29
C VAL A 186 20.55 -3.68 15.99
N ALA A 187 20.78 -4.37 17.10
CA ALA A 187 19.72 -5.03 17.86
C ALA A 187 19.82 -4.73 19.36
N ARG A 188 18.68 -4.79 20.04
CA ARG A 188 18.60 -4.92 21.48
C ARG A 188 18.20 -6.35 21.81
N LEU A 189 19.09 -7.08 22.49
CA LEU A 189 18.89 -8.49 22.80
C LEU A 189 18.00 -8.72 24.03
N GLY A 190 17.88 -7.74 24.89
CA GLY A 190 17.03 -7.72 26.10
C GLY A 190 17.64 -6.85 27.19
N GLY A 191 16.84 -6.30 28.07
CA GLY A 191 17.31 -5.48 29.19
C GLY A 191 18.28 -4.38 28.76
N ASP A 192 19.54 -4.55 29.12
CA ASP A 192 20.68 -3.67 28.91
C ASP A 192 21.64 -4.15 27.80
N GLU A 193 21.33 -5.29 27.12
CA GLU A 193 22.19 -5.89 26.13
C GLU A 193 21.87 -5.41 24.69
N PHE A 194 22.89 -5.01 23.95
CA PHE A 194 22.84 -4.63 22.54
C PHE A 194 23.83 -5.42 21.71
N ALA A 195 23.56 -5.58 20.42
CA ALA A 195 24.45 -6.22 19.45
C ALA A 195 24.52 -5.42 18.15
N ILE A 196 25.69 -5.47 17.50
CA ILE A 196 25.94 -4.93 16.16
C ILE A 196 26.63 -6.01 15.34
#